data_a9ebebae849df40e063b40357c36ed65
#
_entry.id   a9ebebae849df40e063b40357c36ed65
#
_cell.length_a   1.000
_cell.length_b   1.000
_cell.length_c   1.000
_cell.angle_alpha   90.00
_cell.angle_beta   90.00
_cell.angle_gamma   90.00
#
_symmetry.space_group_name_H-M   'P 1'
#
loop_
_entity.id
_entity.type
_entity.pdbx_description
1 polymer ?
#
loop_
_entity_poly.entity_id
_entity_poly.type
_entity_poly.pdbx_seq_one_letter_code
_entity_poly.pdbx_strand_id
1 'polypeptide(L)'
;MYRHSCHHSSCGTCACRINGKERLTCITRVTDLAEDTITLTPLAGFEPIGDLVVDVTHFYKDYSEDWSYIRRSENTSSQPPAGISHFTRFENCIECGACLSACPITHKNDTFLGPAVLSALNNELKKSSQKSEDLLSIAGGERGEHLCERAVNCSRVCPTKVYPARHIADLRRLLEKKNLKKTANPE
;
A
#
# COMPACT_ATOMS: atom_id res chain seq x y z
N MET A 1 -1.86 -24.13 -8.58
CA MET A 1 -1.36 -23.77 -7.20
C MET A 1 -1.97 -22.43 -6.81
N TYR A 2 -2.50 -22.28 -5.59
CA TYR A 2 -3.00 -21.00 -5.06
C TYR A 2 -2.78 -20.93 -3.55
N ARG A 3 -2.77 -19.70 -3.01
CA ARG A 3 -2.65 -19.47 -1.57
C ARG A 3 -4.01 -19.19 -0.95
N HIS A 4 -4.27 -19.75 0.22
CA HIS A 4 -5.45 -19.43 1.04
C HIS A 4 -5.11 -19.60 2.53
N SER A 5 -5.85 -18.91 3.40
CA SER A 5 -5.67 -19.03 4.86
C SER A 5 -6.97 -18.67 5.60
N CYS A 6 -7.23 -17.39 5.84
CA CYS A 6 -8.29 -16.94 6.75
C CYS A 6 -9.73 -17.12 6.22
N HIS A 7 -9.96 -17.12 4.92
CA HIS A 7 -11.26 -17.19 4.24
C HIS A 7 -12.26 -16.05 4.56
N HIS A 8 -11.82 -14.96 5.20
CA HIS A 8 -12.66 -13.82 5.60
C HIS A 8 -11.98 -12.46 5.45
N SER A 9 -11.12 -12.32 4.44
CA SER A 9 -10.45 -11.08 4.03
C SER A 9 -9.50 -10.42 5.03
N SER A 10 -8.98 -11.14 6.03
CA SER A 10 -8.08 -10.53 7.03
C SER A 10 -6.58 -10.76 6.76
N CYS A 11 -6.21 -11.76 5.95
CA CYS A 11 -4.79 -12.12 5.76
C CYS A 11 -4.20 -11.71 4.40
N GLY A 12 -5.01 -11.33 3.43
CA GLY A 12 -4.55 -10.94 2.10
C GLY A 12 -3.97 -12.04 1.21
N THR A 13 -3.71 -13.22 1.75
CA THR A 13 -2.97 -14.32 1.11
C THR A 13 -3.57 -14.78 -0.22
N CYS A 14 -4.89 -14.72 -0.36
CA CYS A 14 -5.61 -15.17 -1.55
C CYS A 14 -5.80 -14.08 -2.63
N ALA A 15 -5.03 -13.02 -2.58
CA ALA A 15 -5.10 -11.97 -3.58
C ALA A 15 -4.64 -12.48 -4.95
N CYS A 16 -5.45 -12.24 -5.97
CA CYS A 16 -5.13 -12.50 -7.37
C CYS A 16 -5.93 -11.55 -8.27
N ARG A 17 -5.77 -11.69 -9.57
CA ARG A 17 -6.59 -10.97 -10.54
C ARG A 17 -7.73 -11.88 -11.01
N ILE A 18 -8.95 -11.40 -10.82
CA ILE A 18 -10.18 -12.06 -11.27
C ILE A 18 -10.77 -11.20 -12.41
N ASN A 19 -10.85 -11.75 -13.60
CA ASN A 19 -11.27 -11.03 -14.81
C ASN A 19 -10.49 -9.70 -14.97
N GLY A 20 -9.17 -9.77 -14.78
CA GLY A 20 -8.26 -8.63 -14.93
C GLY A 20 -8.27 -7.61 -13.78
N LYS A 21 -9.04 -7.81 -12.70
CA LYS A 21 -9.12 -6.92 -11.54
C LYS A 21 -8.57 -7.59 -10.29
N GLU A 22 -7.74 -6.89 -9.53
CA GLU A 22 -7.21 -7.35 -8.25
C GLU A 22 -8.33 -7.52 -7.24
N ARG A 23 -8.45 -8.73 -6.69
CA ARG A 23 -9.48 -9.09 -5.71
C ARG A 23 -8.92 -10.14 -4.73
N LEU A 24 -9.62 -10.29 -3.60
CA LEU A 24 -9.43 -11.43 -2.70
C LEU A 24 -10.43 -12.53 -3.08
N THR A 25 -9.95 -13.72 -3.41
CA THR A 25 -10.83 -14.83 -3.83
C THR A 25 -11.82 -15.21 -2.74
N CYS A 26 -11.42 -15.17 -1.48
CA CYS A 26 -12.26 -15.63 -0.36
C CYS A 26 -13.55 -14.80 -0.12
N ILE A 27 -13.61 -13.56 -0.62
CA ILE A 27 -14.77 -12.67 -0.49
C ILE A 27 -15.41 -12.29 -1.84
N THR A 28 -14.87 -12.81 -2.94
CA THR A 28 -15.44 -12.57 -4.27
C THR A 28 -16.46 -13.66 -4.57
N ARG A 29 -17.72 -13.32 -4.60
CA ARG A 29 -18.78 -14.25 -4.95
C ARG A 29 -18.85 -14.40 -6.47
N VAL A 30 -19.00 -15.62 -6.95
CA VAL A 30 -19.17 -15.92 -8.39
C VAL A 30 -20.37 -15.17 -8.96
N THR A 31 -21.45 -15.08 -8.20
CA THR A 31 -22.68 -14.37 -8.58
C THR A 31 -22.50 -12.85 -8.77
N ASP A 32 -21.42 -12.27 -8.23
CA ASP A 32 -21.12 -10.83 -8.41
C ASP A 32 -20.29 -10.57 -9.67
N LEU A 33 -19.92 -11.62 -10.41
CA LEU A 33 -19.19 -11.55 -11.67
C LEU A 33 -20.18 -11.65 -12.82
N ALA A 34 -20.14 -10.67 -13.71
CA ALA A 34 -21.11 -10.55 -14.82
C ALA A 34 -20.77 -11.46 -16.01
N GLU A 35 -19.59 -12.07 -16.03
CA GLU A 35 -19.11 -12.88 -17.13
C GLU A 35 -19.38 -14.37 -16.88
N ASP A 36 -19.74 -15.11 -17.94
CA ASP A 36 -19.93 -16.56 -17.91
C ASP A 36 -18.61 -17.32 -17.69
N THR A 37 -17.50 -16.73 -18.08
CA THR A 37 -16.15 -17.29 -17.91
C THR A 37 -15.38 -16.48 -16.89
N ILE A 38 -14.87 -17.17 -15.88
CA ILE A 38 -14.05 -16.55 -14.83
C ILE A 38 -12.59 -16.87 -15.10
N THR A 39 -11.79 -15.83 -15.39
CA THR A 39 -10.34 -15.94 -15.59
C THR A 39 -9.62 -15.52 -14.33
N LEU A 40 -8.77 -16.42 -13.81
CA LEU A 40 -7.89 -16.14 -12.67
C LEU A 40 -6.45 -16.04 -13.17
N THR A 41 -5.76 -14.96 -12.79
CA THR A 41 -4.35 -14.74 -13.08
C THR A 41 -3.60 -14.26 -11.83
N PRO A 42 -2.29 -14.51 -11.72
CA PRO A 42 -1.51 -14.01 -10.60
C PRO A 42 -1.54 -12.47 -10.55
N LEU A 43 -1.17 -11.90 -9.41
CA LEU A 43 -0.96 -10.47 -9.28
C LEU A 43 0.09 -10.01 -10.28
N ALA A 44 -0.16 -8.91 -10.97
CA ALA A 44 0.77 -8.34 -11.95
C ALA A 44 1.96 -7.65 -11.25
N GLY A 45 3.12 -7.64 -11.92
CA GLY A 45 4.33 -7.00 -11.39
C GLY A 45 5.05 -7.79 -10.29
N PHE A 46 4.61 -9.01 -10.02
CA PHE A 46 5.28 -9.96 -9.15
C PHE A 46 5.78 -11.16 -9.95
N GLU A 47 6.89 -11.75 -9.55
CA GLU A 47 7.43 -12.96 -10.16
C GLU A 47 6.53 -14.17 -9.86
N PRO A 48 5.98 -14.86 -10.87
CA PRO A 48 5.16 -16.03 -10.65
C PRO A 48 6.01 -17.22 -10.17
N ILE A 49 5.60 -17.85 -9.07
CA ILE A 49 6.17 -19.11 -8.58
C ILE A 49 5.40 -20.30 -9.19
N GLY A 50 4.10 -20.16 -9.38
CA GLY A 50 3.25 -21.16 -10.02
C GLY A 50 1.77 -20.78 -9.97
N ASP A 51 1.05 -20.94 -11.07
CA ASP A 51 -0.34 -20.58 -11.28
C ASP A 51 -0.70 -19.19 -10.72
N LEU A 52 -1.34 -19.14 -9.56
CA LEU A 52 -1.74 -17.89 -8.89
C LEU A 52 -0.78 -17.44 -7.79
N VAL A 53 0.28 -18.22 -7.53
CA VAL A 53 1.25 -17.91 -6.47
C VAL A 53 2.38 -17.07 -7.02
N VAL A 54 2.64 -15.96 -6.35
CA VAL A 54 3.69 -15.01 -6.70
C VAL A 54 4.73 -14.88 -5.59
N ASP A 55 5.95 -14.49 -5.93
CA ASP A 55 6.96 -14.09 -4.97
C ASP A 55 6.62 -12.70 -4.41
N VAL A 56 6.40 -12.63 -3.11
CA VAL A 56 6.07 -11.38 -2.42
C VAL A 56 7.30 -10.69 -1.80
N THR A 57 8.48 -11.24 -1.96
CA THR A 57 9.73 -10.68 -1.40
C THR A 57 9.93 -9.22 -1.84
N HIS A 58 9.63 -8.94 -3.11
CA HIS A 58 9.70 -7.58 -3.63
C HIS A 58 8.78 -6.59 -2.90
N PHE A 59 7.62 -7.04 -2.43
CA PHE A 59 6.68 -6.22 -1.66
C PHE A 59 7.31 -5.76 -0.34
N TYR A 60 8.04 -6.65 0.34
CA TYR A 60 8.61 -6.36 1.66
C TYR A 60 10.00 -5.70 1.60
N LYS A 61 10.64 -5.68 0.43
CA LYS A 61 12.00 -5.14 0.24
C LYS A 61 12.20 -3.73 0.82
N ASP A 62 11.20 -2.89 0.69
CA ASP A 62 11.25 -1.49 1.09
C ASP A 62 10.46 -1.19 2.38
N TYR A 63 9.92 -2.23 3.03
CA TYR A 63 9.29 -2.09 4.32
C TYR A 63 10.33 -2.14 5.44
N SER A 64 10.39 -1.12 6.25
CA SER A 64 11.15 -1.18 7.50
C SER A 64 10.30 -1.82 8.60
N GLU A 65 10.93 -2.59 9.48
CA GLU A 65 10.29 -3.13 10.67
C GLU A 65 9.69 -2.03 11.56
N ASP A 66 10.29 -0.84 11.54
CA ASP A 66 9.87 0.32 12.33
C ASP A 66 8.51 0.91 11.91
N TRP A 67 8.05 0.67 10.70
CA TRP A 67 6.81 1.24 10.16
C TRP A 67 5.96 0.23 9.36
N SER A 68 6.24 -1.05 9.50
CA SER A 68 5.39 -2.14 9.06
C SER A 68 4.12 -2.23 9.93
N TYR A 69 3.03 -2.66 9.32
CA TYR A 69 1.77 -2.92 10.02
C TYR A 69 1.93 -3.95 11.16
N ILE A 70 2.78 -4.97 10.95
CA ILE A 70 2.95 -6.13 11.87
C ILE A 70 4.10 -5.88 12.86
N ARG A 71 4.45 -4.65 13.19
CA ARG A 71 5.47 -4.41 14.21
C ARG A 71 4.94 -4.68 15.62
N ARG A 72 5.84 -5.08 16.53
CA ARG A 72 5.51 -5.13 17.96
C ARG A 72 5.12 -3.73 18.45
N SER A 73 3.98 -3.62 19.13
CA SER A 73 3.64 -2.43 19.88
C SER A 73 4.45 -2.42 21.19
N GLU A 74 5.25 -1.42 21.39
CA GLU A 74 5.96 -1.19 22.67
C GLU A 74 5.00 -0.64 23.74
N ASN A 75 3.86 -0.11 23.33
CA ASN A 75 2.87 0.47 24.21
C ASN A 75 1.54 -0.28 24.13
N THR A 76 1.36 -1.22 25.07
CA THR A 76 0.14 -2.04 25.15
C THR A 76 -1.09 -1.28 25.66
N SER A 77 -0.91 -0.09 26.20
CA SER A 77 -2.00 0.77 26.72
C SER A 77 -2.34 1.93 25.76
N SER A 78 -1.74 1.98 24.56
CA SER A 78 -1.95 3.08 23.63
C SER A 78 -3.38 3.10 23.09
N GLN A 79 -4.01 4.23 23.25
CA GLN A 79 -5.21 4.55 22.46
C GLN A 79 -4.84 4.66 20.98
N PRO A 80 -5.77 4.39 20.05
CA PRO A 80 -5.53 4.66 18.64
C PRO A 80 -4.96 6.07 18.47
N PRO A 81 -3.87 6.26 17.70
CA PRO A 81 -3.29 7.58 17.52
C PRO A 81 -4.33 8.59 17.05
N ALA A 82 -4.30 9.78 17.61
CA ALA A 82 -5.14 10.88 17.16
C ALA A 82 -4.93 11.09 15.65
N GLY A 83 -6.01 11.16 14.88
CA GLY A 83 -5.96 11.30 13.42
C GLY A 83 -6.17 10.01 12.63
N ILE A 84 -6.35 8.85 13.27
CA ILE A 84 -6.89 7.67 12.60
C ILE A 84 -8.38 7.92 12.35
N SER A 85 -8.65 8.52 11.22
CA SER A 85 -10.02 8.69 10.75
C SER A 85 -10.39 7.58 9.77
N HIS A 86 -11.67 7.49 9.43
CA HIS A 86 -12.17 6.56 8.41
C HIS A 86 -11.42 6.63 7.06
N PHE A 87 -10.69 7.70 6.80
CA PHE A 87 -9.99 7.97 5.54
C PHE A 87 -8.49 7.68 5.57
N THR A 88 -7.92 7.32 6.72
CA THR A 88 -6.48 7.09 6.89
C THR A 88 -6.16 5.74 7.49
N ARG A 89 -6.95 4.75 7.15
CA ARG A 89 -6.95 3.40 7.74
C ARG A 89 -5.78 2.52 7.29
N PHE A 90 -4.54 3.01 7.42
CA PHE A 90 -3.39 2.15 7.12
C PHE A 90 -3.36 0.92 8.03
N GLU A 91 -3.85 1.02 9.25
CA GLU A 91 -3.99 -0.09 10.20
C GLU A 91 -4.86 -1.23 9.67
N ASN A 92 -5.67 -0.97 8.66
CA ASN A 92 -6.44 -2.00 7.95
C ASN A 92 -5.64 -2.64 6.80
N CYS A 93 -4.39 -2.25 6.57
CA CYS A 93 -3.56 -2.87 5.55
C CYS A 93 -3.28 -4.33 5.92
N ILE A 94 -3.64 -5.23 5.01
CA ILE A 94 -3.43 -6.68 5.15
C ILE A 94 -2.29 -7.17 4.25
N GLU A 95 -1.50 -6.27 3.73
CA GLU A 95 -0.30 -6.52 2.93
C GLU A 95 -0.53 -7.49 1.75
N CYS A 96 -1.72 -7.40 1.14
CA CYS A 96 -2.16 -8.33 0.08
C CYS A 96 -1.52 -8.12 -1.29
N GLY A 97 -0.78 -7.03 -1.51
CA GLY A 97 -0.12 -6.72 -2.79
C GLY A 97 -1.02 -6.15 -3.89
N ALA A 98 -2.34 -6.14 -3.73
CA ALA A 98 -3.28 -5.68 -4.77
C ALA A 98 -2.99 -4.25 -5.26
N CYS A 99 -2.61 -3.34 -4.37
CA CYS A 99 -2.31 -1.96 -4.72
C CYS A 99 -1.03 -1.79 -5.55
N LEU A 100 -0.02 -2.67 -5.38
CA LEU A 100 1.16 -2.71 -6.21
C LEU A 100 0.81 -3.29 -7.59
N SER A 101 0.10 -4.43 -7.61
CA SER A 101 -0.36 -5.07 -8.84
C SER A 101 -1.18 -4.13 -9.74
N ALA A 102 -2.02 -3.30 -9.16
CA ALA A 102 -2.85 -2.36 -9.92
C ALA A 102 -2.14 -1.05 -10.29
N CYS A 103 -0.92 -0.81 -9.78
CA CYS A 103 -0.21 0.44 -10.00
C CYS A 103 0.54 0.42 -11.34
N PRO A 104 0.21 1.30 -12.31
CA PRO A 104 0.91 1.30 -13.59
C PRO A 104 2.39 1.72 -13.47
N ILE A 105 2.76 2.41 -12.38
CA ILE A 105 4.13 2.89 -12.18
C ILE A 105 5.03 1.76 -11.69
N THR A 106 4.58 0.91 -10.77
CA THR A 106 5.37 -0.23 -10.31
C THR A 106 5.72 -1.22 -11.43
N HIS A 107 4.94 -1.23 -12.50
CA HIS A 107 5.21 -2.07 -13.67
C HIS A 107 6.22 -1.45 -14.66
N LYS A 108 6.41 -0.14 -14.60
CA LYS A 108 7.33 0.61 -15.48
C LYS A 108 8.64 0.97 -14.79
N ASN A 109 8.60 1.06 -13.48
CA ASN A 109 9.71 1.54 -12.67
C ASN A 109 9.81 0.70 -11.38
N ASP A 110 10.71 -0.25 -11.36
CA ASP A 110 10.98 -1.16 -10.24
C ASP A 110 11.64 -0.48 -9.05
N THR A 111 12.14 0.75 -9.22
CA THR A 111 12.70 1.54 -8.12
C THR A 111 11.62 2.27 -7.31
N PHE A 112 10.42 2.48 -7.85
CA PHE A 112 9.34 3.18 -7.15
C PHE A 112 8.96 2.46 -5.86
N LEU A 113 8.96 3.17 -4.72
CA LEU A 113 8.58 2.62 -3.42
C LEU A 113 7.18 1.97 -3.40
N GLY A 114 6.29 2.44 -4.26
CA GLY A 114 4.96 1.89 -4.40
C GLY A 114 3.94 2.43 -3.38
N PRO A 115 2.66 2.18 -3.67
CA PRO A 115 1.57 2.76 -2.89
C PRO A 115 1.48 2.25 -1.45
N ALA A 116 1.88 1.02 -1.19
CA ALA A 116 1.81 0.44 0.16
C ALA A 116 2.84 1.06 1.09
N VAL A 117 4.12 1.12 0.65
CA VAL A 117 5.22 1.73 1.42
C VAL A 117 4.96 3.20 1.69
N LEU A 118 4.54 3.98 0.68
CA LEU A 118 4.21 5.39 0.86
C LEU A 118 3.04 5.59 1.82
N SER A 119 2.07 4.67 1.84
CA SER A 119 0.98 4.73 2.83
C SER A 119 1.47 4.46 4.24
N ALA A 120 2.40 3.50 4.41
CA ALA A 120 3.02 3.21 5.70
C ALA A 120 3.80 4.41 6.23
N LEU A 121 4.63 5.05 5.38
CA LEU A 121 5.36 6.27 5.72
C LEU A 121 4.43 7.39 6.20
N ASN A 122 3.35 7.65 5.46
CA ASN A 122 2.38 8.69 5.84
C ASN A 122 1.66 8.35 7.16
N ASN A 123 1.39 7.09 7.40
CA ASN A 123 0.78 6.65 8.64
C ASN A 123 1.74 6.84 9.82
N GLU A 124 3.00 6.48 9.65
CA GLU A 124 4.03 6.65 10.68
C GLU A 124 4.28 8.13 11.01
N LEU A 125 4.30 9.01 10.02
CA LEU A 125 4.38 10.45 10.21
C LEU A 125 3.26 11.01 11.10
N LYS A 126 2.08 10.38 11.10
CA LYS A 126 0.96 10.78 11.97
C LYS A 126 1.10 10.27 13.40
N LYS A 127 1.87 9.21 13.61
CA LYS A 127 2.08 8.60 14.93
C LYS A 127 3.21 9.26 15.73
N SER A 128 4.26 9.71 15.06
CA SER A 128 5.44 10.23 15.71
C SER A 128 6.06 11.39 14.96
N SER A 129 6.41 12.45 15.69
CA SER A 129 7.17 13.58 15.18
C SER A 129 8.69 13.36 15.19
N GLN A 130 9.20 12.42 15.97
CA GLN A 130 10.66 12.23 16.20
C GLN A 130 11.41 11.78 14.95
N LYS A 131 10.79 10.95 14.09
CA LYS A 131 11.39 10.45 12.83
C LYS A 131 10.87 11.20 11.59
N SER A 132 10.18 12.32 11.74
CA SER A 132 9.47 12.97 10.64
C SER A 132 10.38 13.44 9.50
N GLU A 133 11.58 13.90 9.82
CA GLU A 133 12.56 14.35 8.83
C GLU A 133 13.04 13.19 7.94
N ASP A 134 13.41 12.06 8.54
CA ASP A 134 13.89 10.86 7.84
C ASP A 134 12.80 10.28 6.97
N LEU A 135 11.58 10.13 7.51
CA LEU A 135 10.44 9.60 6.78
C LEU A 135 10.05 10.49 5.58
N LEU A 136 10.09 11.81 5.75
CA LEU A 136 9.86 12.75 4.66
C LEU A 136 11.00 12.72 3.63
N SER A 137 12.24 12.51 4.05
CA SER A 137 13.37 12.35 3.14
C SER A 137 13.21 11.10 2.27
N ILE A 138 12.79 9.98 2.87
CA ILE A 138 12.50 8.75 2.12
C ILE A 138 11.33 8.97 1.15
N ALA A 139 10.23 9.56 1.63
CA ALA A 139 9.04 9.78 0.82
C ALA A 139 9.25 10.76 -0.34
N GLY A 140 10.13 11.75 -0.18
CA GLY A 140 10.46 12.75 -1.19
C GLY A 140 11.73 12.45 -1.99
N GLY A 141 12.42 11.34 -1.71
CA GLY A 141 13.63 10.91 -2.40
C GLY A 141 13.36 10.43 -3.84
N GLU A 142 14.41 10.02 -4.55
CA GLU A 142 14.36 9.61 -5.97
C GLU A 142 13.33 8.52 -6.26
N ARG A 143 13.05 7.66 -5.28
CA ARG A 143 12.10 6.54 -5.36
C ARG A 143 10.70 6.88 -4.83
N GLY A 144 10.49 8.15 -4.47
CA GLY A 144 9.40 8.63 -3.64
C GLY A 144 8.10 8.96 -4.39
N GLU A 145 7.33 9.83 -3.73
CA GLU A 145 5.94 10.13 -4.11
C GLU A 145 5.80 10.86 -5.46
N HIS A 146 6.86 11.59 -5.90
CA HIS A 146 6.84 12.33 -7.15
C HIS A 146 6.68 11.43 -8.38
N LEU A 147 7.07 10.15 -8.28
CA LEU A 147 6.86 9.15 -9.33
C LEU A 147 5.39 8.75 -9.49
N CYS A 148 4.53 9.06 -8.52
CA CYS A 148 3.12 8.71 -8.58
C CYS A 148 2.35 9.58 -9.60
N GLU A 149 1.87 8.98 -10.68
CA GLU A 149 1.08 9.62 -11.74
C GLU A 149 -0.43 9.79 -11.40
N ARG A 150 -0.83 9.53 -10.16
CA ARG A 150 -2.22 9.72 -9.67
C ARG A 150 -3.29 8.88 -10.41
N ALA A 151 -2.95 7.69 -10.91
CA ALA A 151 -3.91 6.78 -11.54
C ALA A 151 -5.02 6.30 -10.59
N VAL A 152 -4.82 6.41 -9.28
CA VAL A 152 -5.78 6.06 -8.20
C VAL A 152 -6.18 4.58 -8.15
N ASN A 153 -5.66 3.74 -9.02
CA ASN A 153 -5.98 2.31 -9.08
C ASN A 153 -5.72 1.60 -7.75
N CYS A 154 -4.61 1.94 -7.08
CA CYS A 154 -4.27 1.38 -5.77
C CYS A 154 -5.37 1.55 -4.71
N SER A 155 -6.10 2.67 -4.74
CA SER A 155 -7.24 2.89 -3.84
C SER A 155 -8.51 2.18 -4.28
N ARG A 156 -8.71 2.02 -5.60
CA ARG A 156 -9.90 1.34 -6.14
C ARG A 156 -9.91 -0.16 -5.85
N VAL A 157 -8.73 -0.79 -5.88
CA VAL A 157 -8.61 -2.24 -5.68
C VAL A 157 -8.39 -2.63 -4.22
N CYS A 158 -8.17 -1.68 -3.32
CA CYS A 158 -7.87 -1.99 -1.91
C CYS A 158 -9.07 -2.63 -1.21
N PRO A 159 -8.99 -3.92 -0.82
CA PRO A 159 -10.12 -4.65 -0.25
C PRO A 159 -10.52 -4.13 1.14
N THR A 160 -9.58 -3.55 1.87
CA THR A 160 -9.75 -3.05 3.23
C THR A 160 -9.89 -1.52 3.30
N LYS A 161 -9.94 -0.85 2.13
CA LYS A 161 -10.18 0.60 2.01
C LYS A 161 -9.14 1.46 2.75
N VAL A 162 -7.87 1.09 2.65
CA VAL A 162 -6.75 1.90 3.14
C VAL A 162 -6.64 3.23 2.37
N TYR A 163 -7.04 3.22 1.09
CA TYR A 163 -6.96 4.39 0.20
C TYR A 163 -5.51 4.90 -0.01
N PRO A 164 -4.58 4.08 -0.55
CA PRO A 164 -3.17 4.49 -0.70
C PRO A 164 -2.97 5.80 -1.45
N ALA A 165 -3.78 6.09 -2.47
CA ALA A 165 -3.67 7.34 -3.22
C ALA A 165 -3.89 8.58 -2.35
N ARG A 166 -4.71 8.50 -1.29
CA ARG A 166 -4.91 9.57 -0.34
C ARG A 166 -3.67 9.78 0.54
N HIS A 167 -3.08 8.70 1.03
CA HIS A 167 -1.82 8.77 1.79
C HIS A 167 -0.72 9.44 0.98
N ILE A 168 -0.58 9.08 -0.30
CA ILE A 168 0.40 9.69 -1.20
C ILE A 168 0.11 11.18 -1.42
N ALA A 169 -1.15 11.56 -1.59
CA ALA A 169 -1.53 12.97 -1.72
C ALA A 169 -1.23 13.78 -0.45
N ASP A 170 -1.40 13.18 0.73
CA ASP A 170 -1.05 13.82 2.00
C ASP A 170 0.48 14.02 2.12
N LEU A 171 1.28 13.00 1.75
CA LEU A 171 2.75 13.12 1.70
C LEU A 171 3.20 14.25 0.78
N ARG A 172 2.63 14.33 -0.41
CA ARG A 172 2.93 15.40 -1.37
C ARG A 172 2.70 16.79 -0.77
N ARG A 173 1.57 17.00 -0.11
CA ARG A 173 1.26 18.27 0.57
C ARG A 173 2.25 18.59 1.70
N LEU A 174 2.70 17.58 2.44
CA LEU A 174 3.70 17.77 3.50
C LEU A 174 5.05 18.17 2.94
N LEU A 175 5.49 17.52 1.84
CA LEU A 175 6.73 17.84 1.16
C LEU A 175 6.70 19.23 0.52
N GLU A 176 5.61 19.61 -0.14
CA GLU A 176 5.41 20.95 -0.68
C GLU A 176 5.54 22.02 0.42
N LYS A 177 4.88 21.83 1.57
CA LYS A 177 4.97 22.74 2.72
C LYS A 177 6.39 22.83 3.28
N LYS A 178 7.14 21.72 3.32
CA LYS A 178 8.54 21.70 3.78
C LYS A 178 9.44 22.49 2.82
N ASN A 179 9.26 22.32 1.52
CA ASN A 179 10.05 23.03 0.50
C ASN A 179 9.76 24.54 0.52
N LEU A 180 8.50 24.95 0.66
CA LEU A 180 8.14 26.36 0.81
C LEU A 180 8.77 27.01 2.05
N LYS A 181 8.90 26.27 3.17
CA LYS A 181 9.56 26.79 4.37
C LYS A 181 11.07 26.95 4.17
N LYS A 182 11.73 26.04 3.45
CA LYS A 182 13.16 26.15 3.13
C LYS A 182 13.49 27.33 2.24
N THR A 183 12.60 27.64 1.27
CA THR A 183 12.76 28.81 0.37
C THR A 183 12.45 30.13 1.07
N ALA A 184 11.62 30.13 2.10
CA ALA A 184 11.27 31.34 2.87
C ALA A 184 12.28 31.69 3.97
N ASN A 185 13.13 30.75 4.39
CA ASN A 185 14.25 30.94 5.36
C ASN A 185 15.51 30.29 4.77
N PRO A 186 16.20 30.90 3.80
CA PRO A 186 17.53 30.46 3.40
C PRO A 186 18.51 30.78 4.56
N GLU A 187 19.14 29.74 5.10
CA GLU A 187 20.28 29.88 6.02
C GLU A 187 21.44 30.62 5.38
#